data_21d53555690c7651328fd7d4edacd0ad
#
_entry.id   21d53555690c7651328fd7d4edacd0ad
#
_cell.length_a   1.000
_cell.length_b   1.000
_cell.length_c   1.000
_cell.angle_alpha   90.00
_cell.angle_beta   90.00
_cell.angle_gamma   90.00
#
_symmetry.space_group_name_H-M   'P 1'
#
loop_
_entity.id
_entity.type
_entity.pdbx_description
1 polymer ?
#
loop_
_entity_poly.entity_id
_entity_poly.type
_entity_poly.pdbx_seq_one_letter_code
_entity_poly.pdbx_strand_id
1 'polypeptide(L)'
;MKIRKARISEAEVCYSFINDAREYHARLGFTQWHEGYPVLQTIIDDVNAGTGYAFVDENDEPIGYFCFIVGDEPAYNVIDGSWINDNPYAVVHRMAFSKGARSRGLSSKAINLIKELAISFGIKTIRVDTQEENKVMQHILDKEGFKHCGYVHFDGGPKLAYEWDASI
;
A
#
# COMPACT_ATOMS: atom_id res chain seq x y z
N MET A 1 9.33 -5.18 -14.11
CA MET A 1 9.05 -4.44 -12.88
C MET A 1 9.75 -5.13 -11.73
N LYS A 2 10.45 -4.39 -10.89
CA LYS A 2 11.17 -4.80 -9.67
C LYS A 2 10.81 -3.84 -8.53
N ILE A 3 11.21 -4.18 -7.31
CA ILE A 3 11.12 -3.32 -6.12
C ILE A 3 12.53 -2.97 -5.64
N ARG A 4 12.71 -1.73 -5.21
CA ARG A 4 13.85 -1.28 -4.41
C ARG A 4 13.45 -0.13 -3.48
N LYS A 5 14.32 0.22 -2.54
CA LYS A 5 14.17 1.45 -1.76
C LYS A 5 14.04 2.66 -2.69
N ALA A 6 13.09 3.53 -2.40
CA ALA A 6 12.97 4.81 -3.08
C ALA A 6 14.16 5.71 -2.69
N ARG A 7 14.66 6.52 -3.62
CA ARG A 7 15.73 7.48 -3.39
C ARG A 7 15.13 8.84 -3.06
N ILE A 8 15.82 9.62 -2.24
CA ILE A 8 15.33 10.95 -1.88
C ILE A 8 15.15 11.86 -3.10
N SER A 9 16.00 11.72 -4.10
CA SER A 9 15.88 12.43 -5.40
C SER A 9 14.63 12.06 -6.20
N GLU A 10 13.95 10.99 -5.83
CA GLU A 10 12.74 10.48 -6.49
C GLU A 10 11.45 10.84 -5.73
N ALA A 11 11.55 11.51 -4.57
CA ALA A 11 10.41 11.79 -3.71
C ALA A 11 9.30 12.58 -4.44
N GLU A 12 9.66 13.56 -5.27
CA GLU A 12 8.69 14.34 -6.05
C GLU A 12 7.98 13.49 -7.11
N VAL A 13 8.70 12.62 -7.83
CA VAL A 13 8.08 11.73 -8.81
C VAL A 13 7.20 10.68 -8.13
N CYS A 14 7.62 10.11 -7.00
CA CYS A 14 6.81 9.20 -6.21
C CYS A 14 5.53 9.89 -5.68
N TYR A 15 5.65 11.14 -5.21
CA TYR A 15 4.51 11.94 -4.80
C TYR A 15 3.55 12.23 -5.96
N SER A 16 4.07 12.44 -7.18
CA SER A 16 3.21 12.65 -8.36
C SER A 16 2.29 11.45 -8.63
N PHE A 17 2.74 10.22 -8.34
CA PHE A 17 1.89 9.02 -8.47
C PHE A 17 0.72 9.01 -7.48
N ILE A 18 0.94 9.52 -6.27
CA ILE A 18 -0.09 9.71 -5.24
C ILE A 18 -1.12 10.75 -5.72
N ASN A 19 -0.67 11.88 -6.25
CA ASN A 19 -1.55 12.92 -6.79
C ASN A 19 -2.38 12.42 -7.96
N ASP A 20 -1.77 11.70 -8.89
CA ASP A 20 -2.47 11.07 -10.02
C ASP A 20 -3.53 10.07 -9.56
N ALA A 21 -3.26 9.31 -8.49
CA ALA A 21 -4.22 8.39 -7.90
C ALA A 21 -5.34 9.14 -7.17
N ARG A 22 -5.01 10.22 -6.44
CA ARG A 22 -5.98 11.09 -5.76
C ARG A 22 -6.97 11.71 -6.77
N GLU A 23 -6.46 12.27 -7.87
CA GLU A 23 -7.32 12.81 -8.93
C GLU A 23 -8.24 11.73 -9.54
N TYR A 24 -7.70 10.54 -9.77
CA TYR A 24 -8.48 9.41 -10.29
C TYR A 24 -9.59 9.00 -9.30
N HIS A 25 -9.28 8.87 -8.02
CA HIS A 25 -10.25 8.55 -6.98
C HIS A 25 -11.32 9.64 -6.84
N ALA A 26 -10.93 10.91 -6.87
CA ALA A 26 -11.88 12.03 -6.82
C ALA A 26 -12.91 12.00 -7.97
N ARG A 27 -12.47 11.65 -9.20
CA ARG A 27 -13.38 11.48 -10.35
C ARG A 27 -14.37 10.34 -10.17
N LEU A 28 -14.02 9.33 -9.37
CA LEU A 28 -14.90 8.20 -9.03
C LEU A 28 -15.75 8.44 -7.78
N GLY A 29 -15.61 9.62 -7.15
CA GLY A 29 -16.34 9.99 -5.93
C GLY A 29 -15.73 9.39 -4.65
N PHE A 30 -14.48 8.91 -4.68
CA PHE A 30 -13.80 8.38 -3.50
C PHE A 30 -13.23 9.51 -2.66
N THR A 31 -13.26 9.34 -1.33
CA THR A 31 -12.65 10.27 -0.37
C THR A 31 -11.24 9.87 0.05
N GLN A 32 -10.69 8.81 -0.54
CA GLN A 32 -9.34 8.34 -0.22
C GLN A 32 -8.30 9.40 -0.61
N TRP A 33 -7.39 9.70 0.34
CA TRP A 33 -6.34 10.69 0.17
C TRP A 33 -6.87 12.09 -0.12
N HIS A 34 -7.71 12.59 0.77
CA HIS A 34 -8.24 13.96 0.72
C HIS A 34 -7.11 15.01 0.71
N GLU A 35 -7.44 16.28 0.47
CA GLU A 35 -6.50 17.39 0.56
C GLU A 35 -5.81 17.40 1.93
N GLY A 36 -4.48 17.55 1.91
CA GLY A 36 -3.65 17.59 3.12
C GLY A 36 -3.02 16.26 3.54
N TYR A 37 -3.38 15.10 2.91
CA TYR A 37 -2.71 13.84 3.18
C TYR A 37 -2.93 12.80 2.06
N PRO A 38 -1.87 12.03 1.67
CA PRO A 38 -0.46 12.30 1.97
C PRO A 38 0.05 13.54 1.23
N VAL A 39 1.08 14.19 1.78
CA VAL A 39 1.79 15.32 1.16
C VAL A 39 3.20 14.90 0.74
N LEU A 40 3.91 15.76 0.00
CA LEU A 40 5.30 15.48 -0.40
C LEU A 40 6.19 15.14 0.81
N GLN A 41 6.02 15.87 1.92
CA GLN A 41 6.79 15.60 3.15
C GLN A 41 6.56 14.18 3.67
N THR A 42 5.36 13.63 3.55
CA THR A 42 5.07 12.24 3.93
C THR A 42 5.96 11.26 3.16
N ILE A 43 6.15 11.48 1.86
CA ILE A 43 7.02 10.62 1.04
C ILE A 43 8.49 10.80 1.40
N ILE A 44 8.92 12.04 1.65
CA ILE A 44 10.28 12.33 2.12
C ILE A 44 10.56 11.63 3.46
N ASP A 45 9.61 11.67 4.39
CA ASP A 45 9.74 11.03 5.71
C ASP A 45 9.81 9.50 5.57
N ASP A 46 8.96 8.89 4.73
CA ASP A 46 9.01 7.46 4.43
C ASP A 46 10.38 7.04 3.86
N VAL A 47 10.92 7.82 2.93
CA VAL A 47 12.23 7.54 2.31
C VAL A 47 13.34 7.65 3.35
N ASN A 48 13.34 8.71 4.16
CA ASN A 48 14.34 8.92 5.21
C ASN A 48 14.26 7.84 6.31
N ALA A 49 13.05 7.38 6.65
CA ALA A 49 12.85 6.27 7.57
C ALA A 49 13.21 4.89 6.96
N GLY A 50 13.51 4.84 5.66
CA GLY A 50 13.79 3.59 4.95
C GLY A 50 12.56 2.70 4.74
N THR A 51 11.36 3.25 4.85
CA THR A 51 10.09 2.54 4.61
C THR A 51 9.48 2.82 3.23
N GLY A 52 9.98 3.85 2.51
CA GLY A 52 9.57 4.17 1.15
C GLY A 52 10.22 3.25 0.11
N TYR A 53 9.41 2.65 -0.76
CA TYR A 53 9.85 1.77 -1.84
C TYR A 53 9.30 2.22 -3.19
N ALA A 54 10.08 2.04 -4.24
CA ALA A 54 9.67 2.25 -5.61
C ALA A 54 9.45 0.92 -6.34
N PHE A 55 8.38 0.85 -7.11
CA PHE A 55 8.31 -0.08 -8.23
C PHE A 55 9.05 0.55 -9.40
N VAL A 56 9.99 -0.19 -9.99
CA VAL A 56 10.81 0.31 -11.09
C VAL A 56 10.67 -0.56 -12.34
N ASP A 57 10.86 0.06 -13.48
CA ASP A 57 10.88 -0.62 -14.78
C ASP A 57 12.24 -1.30 -15.06
N GLU A 58 12.49 -1.67 -16.31
CA GLU A 58 13.74 -2.31 -16.76
C GLU A 58 14.95 -1.35 -16.78
N ASN A 59 14.68 -0.04 -16.85
CA ASN A 59 15.68 1.02 -16.84
C ASN A 59 15.94 1.59 -15.43
N ASP A 60 15.41 0.95 -14.36
CA ASP A 60 15.47 1.41 -12.97
C ASP A 60 14.70 2.72 -12.71
N GLU A 61 13.78 3.12 -13.62
CA GLU A 61 12.96 4.31 -13.46
C GLU A 61 11.70 4.02 -12.64
N PRO A 62 11.32 4.90 -11.68
CA PRO A 62 10.11 4.74 -10.88
C PRO A 62 8.83 4.76 -11.73
N ILE A 63 8.01 3.73 -11.56
CA ILE A 63 6.68 3.62 -12.18
C ILE A 63 5.56 3.48 -11.16
N GLY A 64 5.91 3.38 -9.89
CA GLY A 64 4.98 3.33 -8.76
C GLY A 64 5.73 3.45 -7.44
N TYR A 65 4.96 3.65 -6.37
CA TYR A 65 5.44 3.86 -5.01
C TYR A 65 4.58 3.11 -4.01
N PHE A 66 5.15 2.71 -2.90
CA PHE A 66 4.44 2.25 -1.70
C PHE A 66 5.31 2.45 -0.45
N CYS A 67 4.65 2.57 0.69
CA CYS A 67 5.31 2.52 1.99
C CYS A 67 5.17 1.10 2.57
N PHE A 68 6.28 0.53 3.06
CA PHE A 68 6.34 -0.80 3.66
C PHE A 68 6.98 -0.72 5.04
N ILE A 69 6.20 -1.07 6.06
CA ILE A 69 6.61 -1.00 7.47
C ILE A 69 6.59 -2.41 8.05
N VAL A 70 7.68 -2.83 8.67
CA VAL A 70 7.72 -4.04 9.50
C VAL A 70 7.51 -3.60 10.93
N GLY A 71 6.39 -4.01 11.53
CA GLY A 71 6.02 -3.65 12.89
C GLY A 71 4.59 -3.12 12.99
N ASP A 72 4.30 -2.55 14.14
CA ASP A 72 2.94 -2.16 14.51
C ASP A 72 2.44 -0.92 13.76
N GLU A 73 1.20 -1.00 13.30
CA GLU A 73 0.38 0.13 12.93
C GLU A 73 -0.62 0.38 14.08
N PRO A 74 -0.54 1.52 14.79
CA PRO A 74 -1.40 1.76 15.95
C PRO A 74 -2.91 1.60 15.68
N ALA A 75 -3.37 1.99 14.49
CA ALA A 75 -4.77 1.84 14.09
C ALA A 75 -5.21 0.37 13.98
N TYR A 76 -4.26 -0.57 13.84
CA TYR A 76 -4.56 -2.00 13.72
C TYR A 76 -4.67 -2.72 15.06
N ASN A 77 -4.37 -2.05 16.17
CA ASN A 77 -4.53 -2.61 17.52
C ASN A 77 -5.99 -2.73 17.95
N VAL A 78 -6.89 -1.98 17.28
CA VAL A 78 -8.34 -2.06 17.51
C VAL A 78 -9.02 -2.36 16.17
N ILE A 79 -9.64 -3.51 16.06
CA ILE A 79 -10.35 -3.97 14.87
C ILE A 79 -11.78 -4.39 15.24
N ASP A 80 -12.75 -3.90 14.47
CA ASP A 80 -14.12 -4.42 14.48
C ASP A 80 -14.16 -5.67 13.59
N GLY A 81 -13.88 -6.81 14.18
CA GLY A 81 -13.64 -8.08 13.53
C GLY A 81 -12.48 -8.82 14.19
N SER A 82 -11.70 -9.55 13.43
CA SER A 82 -10.50 -10.24 13.96
C SER A 82 -9.48 -10.48 12.86
N TRP A 83 -8.20 -10.24 13.19
CA TRP A 83 -7.08 -10.68 12.37
C TRP A 83 -7.01 -12.21 12.31
N ILE A 84 -6.39 -12.75 11.25
CA ILE A 84 -6.23 -14.21 11.07
C ILE A 84 -5.35 -14.79 12.18
N ASN A 85 -4.32 -14.02 12.59
CA ASN A 85 -3.34 -14.45 13.61
C ASN A 85 -2.71 -13.25 14.33
N ASP A 86 -1.92 -13.53 15.36
CA ASP A 86 -1.17 -12.53 16.15
C ASP A 86 0.33 -12.54 15.83
N ASN A 87 0.71 -13.06 14.67
CA ASN A 87 2.11 -13.08 14.24
C ASN A 87 2.66 -11.67 13.96
N PRO A 88 3.99 -11.50 14.02
CA PRO A 88 4.61 -10.30 13.48
C PRO A 88 4.20 -10.07 12.02
N TYR A 89 3.86 -8.83 11.69
CA TYR A 89 3.33 -8.49 10.37
C TYR A 89 4.04 -7.29 9.74
N ALA A 90 3.87 -7.16 8.45
CA ALA A 90 4.21 -5.95 7.70
C ALA A 90 2.94 -5.22 7.29
N VAL A 91 3.06 -3.91 7.15
CA VAL A 91 1.98 -3.02 6.71
C VAL A 91 2.35 -2.39 5.39
N VAL A 92 1.39 -2.29 4.48
CA VAL A 92 1.54 -1.61 3.20
C VAL A 92 0.61 -0.41 3.15
N HIS A 93 1.19 0.78 2.99
CA HIS A 93 0.47 2.03 2.85
C HIS A 93 0.80 2.73 1.52
N ARG A 94 -0.08 3.59 1.07
CA ARG A 94 0.17 4.59 0.01
C ARG A 94 0.64 3.98 -1.32
N MET A 95 0.13 2.80 -1.68
CA MET A 95 0.48 2.17 -2.96
C MET A 95 -0.18 2.93 -4.12
N ALA A 96 0.64 3.43 -5.03
CA ALA A 96 0.18 4.13 -6.22
C ALA A 96 1.11 3.89 -7.42
N PHE A 97 0.56 3.96 -8.63
CA PHE A 97 1.28 3.81 -9.88
C PHE A 97 1.14 5.06 -10.74
N SER A 98 2.12 5.30 -11.62
CA SER A 98 2.01 6.29 -12.68
C SER A 98 0.80 5.99 -13.58
N LYS A 99 0.27 7.01 -14.27
CA LYS A 99 -0.85 6.86 -15.22
C LYS A 99 -0.56 5.77 -16.26
N GLY A 100 0.65 5.74 -16.82
CA GLY A 100 1.05 4.75 -17.82
C GLY A 100 1.19 3.33 -17.29
N ALA A 101 1.54 3.15 -16.02
CA ALA A 101 1.67 1.84 -15.39
C ALA A 101 0.30 1.30 -14.92
N ARG A 102 -0.61 2.16 -14.49
CA ARG A 102 -1.93 1.82 -13.96
C ARG A 102 -2.79 1.02 -14.95
N SER A 103 -2.74 1.37 -16.23
CA SER A 103 -3.48 0.70 -17.31
C SER A 103 -2.91 -0.66 -17.72
N ARG A 104 -1.75 -1.07 -17.19
CA ARG A 104 -1.04 -2.30 -17.57
C ARG A 104 -1.36 -3.51 -16.70
N GLY A 105 -2.29 -3.42 -15.76
CA GLY A 105 -2.68 -4.53 -14.88
C GLY A 105 -1.56 -5.01 -13.95
N LEU A 106 -0.68 -4.12 -13.51
CA LEU A 106 0.51 -4.47 -12.73
C LEU A 106 0.22 -4.76 -11.24
N SER A 107 -0.99 -4.54 -10.77
CA SER A 107 -1.33 -4.63 -9.34
C SER A 107 -1.10 -6.02 -8.75
N SER A 108 -1.50 -7.10 -9.43
CA SER A 108 -1.22 -8.47 -8.97
C SER A 108 0.29 -8.75 -8.87
N LYS A 109 1.06 -8.32 -9.86
CA LYS A 109 2.52 -8.47 -9.82
C LYS A 109 3.14 -7.64 -8.68
N ALA A 110 2.61 -6.45 -8.42
CA ALA A 110 3.05 -5.61 -7.31
C ALA A 110 2.83 -6.28 -5.95
N ILE A 111 1.62 -6.80 -5.71
CA ILE A 111 1.30 -7.52 -4.48
C ILE A 111 2.22 -8.73 -4.28
N ASN A 112 2.49 -9.51 -5.33
CA ASN A 112 3.38 -10.66 -5.22
C ASN A 112 4.83 -10.25 -4.91
N LEU A 113 5.34 -9.17 -5.50
CA LEU A 113 6.65 -8.61 -5.13
C LEU A 113 6.69 -8.11 -3.68
N ILE A 114 5.60 -7.52 -3.18
CA ILE A 114 5.49 -7.09 -1.77
C ILE A 114 5.50 -8.31 -0.83
N LYS A 115 4.83 -9.41 -1.20
CA LYS A 115 4.89 -10.66 -0.43
C LYS A 115 6.31 -11.23 -0.37
N GLU A 116 7.00 -11.26 -1.50
CA GLU A 116 8.41 -11.67 -1.56
C GLU A 116 9.31 -10.76 -0.67
N LEU A 117 9.04 -9.44 -0.69
CA LEU A 117 9.74 -8.49 0.17
C LEU A 117 9.50 -8.82 1.66
N ALA A 118 8.24 -9.04 2.08
CA ALA A 118 7.91 -9.40 3.46
C ALA A 118 8.64 -10.69 3.89
N ILE A 119 8.60 -11.72 3.05
CA ILE A 119 9.32 -12.99 3.31
C ILE A 119 10.82 -12.76 3.45
N SER A 120 11.42 -11.86 2.68
CA SER A 120 12.85 -11.53 2.79
C SER A 120 13.24 -10.90 4.13
N PHE A 121 12.27 -10.27 4.82
CA PHE A 121 12.40 -9.77 6.20
C PHE A 121 12.02 -10.83 7.26
N GLY A 122 11.71 -12.07 6.87
CA GLY A 122 11.23 -13.12 7.77
C GLY A 122 9.78 -12.93 8.22
N ILE A 123 9.03 -12.01 7.59
CA ILE A 123 7.62 -11.72 7.89
C ILE A 123 6.72 -12.53 6.97
N LYS A 124 5.79 -13.27 7.56
CA LYS A 124 4.85 -14.13 6.83
C LYS A 124 3.43 -13.57 6.76
N THR A 125 3.18 -12.46 7.43
CA THR A 125 1.86 -11.84 7.53
C THR A 125 1.94 -10.40 7.01
N ILE A 126 0.99 -10.02 6.16
CA ILE A 126 0.85 -8.65 5.64
C ILE A 126 -0.55 -8.16 5.96
N ARG A 127 -0.66 -6.97 6.55
CA ARG A 127 -1.92 -6.28 6.81
C ARG A 127 -2.03 -5.04 5.94
N VAL A 128 -3.19 -4.81 5.39
CA VAL A 128 -3.51 -3.63 4.59
C VAL A 128 -4.91 -3.13 4.90
N ASP A 129 -5.13 -1.85 4.69
CA ASP A 129 -6.46 -1.25 4.73
C ASP A 129 -6.82 -0.59 3.40
N THR A 130 -8.11 -0.51 3.12
CA THR A 130 -8.63 0.20 1.95
C THR A 130 -10.00 0.79 2.22
N GLN A 131 -10.35 1.82 1.48
CA GLN A 131 -11.69 2.41 1.51
C GLN A 131 -12.74 1.44 0.98
N GLU A 132 -13.95 1.49 1.54
CA GLU A 132 -15.06 0.63 1.12
C GLU A 132 -15.47 0.86 -0.34
N GLU A 133 -15.31 2.07 -0.85
CA GLU A 133 -15.58 2.43 -2.24
C GLU A 133 -14.54 1.87 -3.22
N ASN A 134 -13.32 1.54 -2.75
CA ASN A 134 -12.23 1.06 -3.61
C ASN A 134 -12.40 -0.42 -3.98
N LYS A 135 -13.43 -0.72 -4.77
CA LYS A 135 -13.76 -2.11 -5.21
C LYS A 135 -12.63 -2.74 -6.04
N VAL A 136 -11.85 -1.91 -6.73
CA VAL A 136 -10.70 -2.39 -7.50
C VAL A 136 -9.64 -2.98 -6.57
N MET A 137 -9.28 -2.28 -5.48
CA MET A 137 -8.31 -2.78 -4.51
C MET A 137 -8.83 -4.01 -3.78
N GLN A 138 -10.11 -4.02 -3.36
CA GLN A 138 -10.74 -5.19 -2.75
C GLN A 138 -10.62 -6.42 -3.64
N HIS A 139 -10.99 -6.30 -4.93
CA HIS A 139 -10.87 -7.40 -5.89
C HIS A 139 -9.42 -7.90 -6.05
N ILE A 140 -8.44 -6.99 -6.07
CA ILE A 140 -7.02 -7.35 -6.17
C ILE A 140 -6.58 -8.10 -4.90
N LEU A 141 -6.93 -7.62 -3.72
CA LEU A 141 -6.59 -8.27 -2.45
C LEU A 141 -7.21 -9.67 -2.37
N ASP A 142 -8.50 -9.81 -2.68
CA ASP A 142 -9.18 -11.11 -2.69
C ASP A 142 -8.52 -12.09 -3.66
N LYS A 143 -8.24 -11.64 -4.89
CA LYS A 143 -7.56 -12.43 -5.92
C LYS A 143 -6.17 -12.90 -5.47
N GLU A 144 -5.44 -12.05 -4.76
CA GLU A 144 -4.11 -12.35 -4.25
C GLU A 144 -4.14 -13.06 -2.88
N GLY A 145 -5.28 -13.55 -2.44
CA GLY A 145 -5.43 -14.41 -1.27
C GLY A 145 -5.41 -13.68 0.07
N PHE A 146 -5.60 -12.36 0.09
CA PHE A 146 -5.90 -11.66 1.33
C PHE A 146 -7.32 -11.99 1.80
N LYS A 147 -7.52 -12.03 3.10
CA LYS A 147 -8.82 -12.24 3.73
C LYS A 147 -9.32 -10.94 4.34
N HIS A 148 -10.57 -10.62 4.11
CA HIS A 148 -11.25 -9.53 4.81
C HIS A 148 -11.41 -9.90 6.28
N CYS A 149 -10.91 -9.03 7.18
CA CYS A 149 -10.84 -9.27 8.62
C CYS A 149 -11.82 -8.41 9.43
N GLY A 150 -12.40 -7.39 8.83
CA GLY A 150 -13.29 -6.43 9.50
C GLY A 150 -12.94 -4.99 9.17
N TYR A 151 -13.07 -4.09 10.16
CA TYR A 151 -12.82 -2.66 10.00
C TYR A 151 -11.80 -2.16 11.01
N VAL A 152 -10.88 -1.32 10.53
CA VAL A 152 -9.98 -0.52 11.35
C VAL A 152 -10.35 0.96 11.25
N HIS A 153 -10.01 1.76 12.26
CA HIS A 153 -10.45 3.14 12.37
C HIS A 153 -9.27 4.10 12.32
N PHE A 154 -9.36 5.04 11.40
CA PHE A 154 -8.46 6.19 11.27
C PHE A 154 -9.24 7.49 11.48
N ASP A 155 -8.56 8.63 11.64
CA ASP A 155 -9.22 9.94 11.78
C ASP A 155 -10.18 10.25 10.62
N GLY A 156 -9.90 9.73 9.43
CA GLY A 156 -10.75 9.82 8.23
C GLY A 156 -11.92 8.84 8.17
N GLY A 157 -12.16 8.07 9.25
CA GLY A 157 -13.24 7.07 9.34
C GLY A 157 -12.79 5.62 9.18
N PRO A 158 -13.76 4.68 9.17
CA PRO A 158 -13.48 3.26 9.08
C PRO A 158 -12.93 2.87 7.70
N LYS A 159 -12.08 1.87 7.69
CA LYS A 159 -11.56 1.24 6.48
C LYS A 159 -11.64 -0.28 6.58
N LEU A 160 -11.87 -0.94 5.47
CA LEU A 160 -11.80 -2.38 5.36
C LEU A 160 -10.37 -2.87 5.65
N ALA A 161 -10.26 -3.83 6.58
CA ALA A 161 -9.01 -4.45 6.97
C ALA A 161 -8.84 -5.80 6.29
N TYR A 162 -7.66 -6.03 5.72
CA TYR A 162 -7.30 -7.27 5.04
C TYR A 162 -5.99 -7.83 5.58
N GLU A 163 -5.90 -9.15 5.65
CA GLU A 163 -4.67 -9.83 6.05
C GLU A 163 -4.35 -10.96 5.07
N TRP A 164 -3.06 -11.09 4.76
CA TRP A 164 -2.49 -12.22 4.06
C TRP A 164 -1.50 -12.94 4.96
N ASP A 165 -1.53 -14.26 4.95
CA ASP A 165 -0.59 -15.11 5.68
C ASP A 165 -0.01 -16.17 4.74
N ALA A 166 1.31 -16.30 4.72
CA ALA A 166 2.03 -17.24 3.86
C ALA A 166 1.86 -18.72 4.26
N SER A 167 1.28 -18.99 5.42
CA SER A 167 1.09 -20.35 5.95
C SER A 167 -0.28 -20.96 5.64
N ILE A 168 -1.15 -20.20 4.94
CA ILE A 168 -2.52 -20.64 4.60
C ILE A 168 -2.67 -20.89 3.09
#